data_de305b570f13c659f1b8e327cf4b9780
#
_entry.id   de305b570f13c659f1b8e327cf4b9780
#
_cell.length_a   1.000
_cell.length_b   1.000
_cell.length_c   1.000
_cell.angle_alpha   90.00
_cell.angle_beta   90.00
_cell.angle_gamma   90.00
#
_symmetry.space_group_name_H-M   'P 1'
#
loop_
_entity.id
_entity.type
_entity.pdbx_description
1 polymer ?
#
loop_
_entity_poly.entity_id
_entity_poly.type
_entity_poly.pdbx_seq_one_letter_code
_entity_poly.pdbx_strand_id
1 'polypeptide(L)'
;ERTVVSVDGNGNVFDVEEETDGVVKEDLSNKARAAATYIVNFRANAAGASVGNNTTEYKEYSTNAAGYCYGGAGADAAYLGTENGKVKFMQSGVVGLVDQSKVQVVNLNSAKSYSNYYADGSSIIHRICMDMTTPGYGGSVNVGPQQSYMKTGTTYYSYDGHYFYTNYVTMLSDYKSNTRKNSINPNNPYYNYYQYLPLRGKSSYSANELSTIINKHAQSSSKMYNKGAAFVNNQNSYGVNALLMTGVGALESAWGTSSIAKQKNNLFGLNAVDTSPGQSANTFSSVDVCIKDFAETYMSKQYLRAGWAYYHGGFLGDKASG
;
A
#
# COMPACT_ATOMS: atom_id res chain seq x y z
N GLU A 1 21.28 -30.38 0.24
CA GLU A 1 21.92 -29.98 1.51
C GLU A 1 20.92 -29.18 2.30
N ARG A 2 20.63 -29.60 3.51
CA ARG A 2 19.77 -28.85 4.44
C ARG A 2 20.70 -28.10 5.38
N THR A 3 20.72 -26.77 5.29
CA THR A 3 21.39 -25.95 6.29
C THR A 3 20.52 -25.90 7.53
N VAL A 4 21.02 -26.43 8.63
CA VAL A 4 20.35 -26.30 9.92
C VAL A 4 20.82 -24.96 10.53
N VAL A 5 19.88 -24.10 10.86
CA VAL A 5 20.16 -22.84 11.52
C VAL A 5 19.59 -22.86 12.94
N SER A 6 20.32 -22.37 13.90
CA SER A 6 19.81 -22.10 15.25
C SER A 6 19.51 -20.63 15.42
N VAL A 7 18.50 -20.31 16.25
CA VAL A 7 18.10 -18.93 16.56
C VAL A 7 18.20 -18.73 18.07
N ASP A 8 18.94 -17.71 18.53
CA ASP A 8 19.03 -17.38 19.93
C ASP A 8 17.76 -16.63 20.43
N GLY A 9 17.67 -16.43 21.74
CA GLY A 9 16.54 -15.71 22.36
C GLY A 9 16.39 -14.24 21.94
N ASN A 10 17.36 -13.69 21.20
CA ASN A 10 17.36 -12.33 20.68
C ASN A 10 17.05 -12.31 19.16
N GLY A 11 16.78 -13.48 18.56
CA GLY A 11 16.45 -13.60 17.14
C GLY A 11 17.66 -13.60 16.20
N ASN A 12 18.89 -13.79 16.71
CA ASN A 12 20.06 -13.97 15.87
C ASN A 12 20.07 -15.39 15.30
N VAL A 13 20.34 -15.49 14.00
CA VAL A 13 20.38 -16.76 13.26
C VAL A 13 21.85 -17.20 13.16
N PHE A 14 22.13 -18.44 13.51
CA PHE A 14 23.44 -19.04 13.44
C PHE A 14 23.40 -20.24 12.46
N ASP A 15 24.37 -20.32 11.56
CA ASP A 15 24.59 -21.51 10.77
C ASP A 15 25.25 -22.59 11.68
N VAL A 16 24.63 -23.75 11.76
CA VAL A 16 25.21 -24.92 12.41
C VAL A 16 25.91 -25.73 11.31
N GLU A 17 27.24 -25.72 11.31
CA GLU A 17 28.00 -26.64 10.47
C GLU A 17 27.79 -28.07 11.00
N GLU A 18 27.39 -29.02 10.13
CA GLU A 18 27.39 -30.44 10.51
C GLU A 18 28.81 -30.89 10.85
N GLU A 19 29.00 -31.34 12.10
CA GLU A 19 30.21 -32.00 12.53
C GLU A 19 30.37 -33.31 11.74
N THR A 20 31.39 -33.36 10.87
CA THR A 20 31.99 -34.63 10.48
C THR A 20 32.96 -35.02 11.57
N ASP A 21 32.79 -36.20 12.13
CA ASP A 21 33.61 -36.85 13.16
C ASP A 21 35.11 -36.54 13.02
N GLY A 22 35.71 -35.95 14.06
CA GLY A 22 37.14 -36.03 14.27
C GLY A 22 37.81 -34.78 14.82
N VAL A 23 37.94 -34.76 16.16
CA VAL A 23 38.96 -34.01 16.93
C VAL A 23 38.70 -32.53 17.13
N VAL A 24 38.10 -32.25 18.28
CA VAL A 24 38.13 -30.96 19.00
C VAL A 24 39.54 -30.46 19.15
N LYS A 25 39.85 -29.27 18.66
CA LYS A 25 40.81 -28.35 19.26
C LYS A 25 40.25 -26.97 19.31
N GLU A 26 40.20 -26.52 20.57
CA GLU A 26 39.81 -25.21 21.01
C GLU A 26 40.41 -24.08 20.18
N ASP A 27 39.57 -23.25 19.61
CA ASP A 27 39.62 -21.81 19.81
C ASP A 27 38.30 -21.17 19.33
N LEU A 28 37.24 -21.34 20.12
CA LEU A 28 36.02 -20.57 19.94
C LEU A 28 36.22 -19.17 20.50
N SER A 29 37.14 -18.40 19.92
CA SER A 29 37.11 -16.95 20.07
C SER A 29 35.90 -16.41 19.34
N ASN A 30 34.89 -16.04 20.09
CA ASN A 30 33.66 -15.39 19.75
C ASN A 30 33.77 -14.39 18.58
N LYS A 31 33.73 -14.87 17.36
CA LYS A 31 33.24 -14.14 16.19
C LYS A 31 32.11 -14.93 15.59
N ALA A 32 30.94 -14.91 16.27
CA ALA A 32 29.71 -15.15 15.57
C ALA A 32 29.69 -14.19 14.37
N ARG A 33 29.97 -14.69 13.18
CA ARG A 33 29.66 -13.95 11.95
C ARG A 33 28.16 -13.78 11.96
N ALA A 34 27.68 -12.59 12.34
CA ALA A 34 26.30 -12.26 12.20
C ALA A 34 25.88 -12.60 10.77
N ALA A 35 24.97 -13.55 10.61
CA ALA A 35 24.49 -13.94 9.29
C ALA A 35 24.06 -12.68 8.55
N ALA A 36 24.48 -12.55 7.28
CA ALA A 36 24.21 -11.36 6.51
C ALA A 36 22.68 -11.14 6.43
N THR A 37 22.20 -10.02 6.95
CA THR A 37 20.78 -9.67 6.95
C THR A 37 20.44 -9.02 5.64
N TYR A 38 19.47 -9.59 4.91
CA TYR A 38 19.00 -9.06 3.64
C TYR A 38 17.59 -8.52 3.73
N ILE A 39 17.29 -7.58 2.83
CA ILE A 39 15.99 -6.96 2.64
C ILE A 39 15.64 -6.98 1.15
N VAL A 40 14.35 -6.92 0.84
CA VAL A 40 13.82 -7.00 -0.52
C VAL A 40 13.16 -5.68 -0.89
N ASN A 41 13.39 -5.22 -2.12
CA ASN A 41 12.74 -4.06 -2.70
C ASN A 41 12.07 -4.45 -4.03
N PHE A 42 10.77 -4.19 -4.13
CA PHE A 42 9.96 -4.45 -5.32
C PHE A 42 9.95 -3.30 -6.33
N ARG A 43 10.62 -2.18 -6.05
CA ARG A 43 10.68 -1.02 -6.95
C ARG A 43 11.85 -1.08 -7.93
N ALA A 44 12.84 -1.90 -7.64
CA ALA A 44 13.94 -2.18 -8.55
C ALA A 44 14.09 -3.69 -8.75
N ASN A 45 14.54 -4.10 -9.92
CA ASN A 45 14.88 -5.49 -10.23
C ASN A 45 16.28 -5.85 -9.71
N ALA A 46 16.71 -7.09 -9.91
CA ALA A 46 18.02 -7.57 -9.47
C ALA A 46 19.22 -6.78 -10.04
N ALA A 47 19.06 -6.14 -11.20
CA ALA A 47 20.08 -5.28 -11.81
C ALA A 47 20.01 -3.82 -11.34
N GLY A 48 19.10 -3.47 -10.41
CA GLY A 48 18.90 -2.11 -9.93
C GLY A 48 18.07 -1.23 -10.86
N ALA A 49 17.52 -1.77 -11.96
CA ALA A 49 16.66 -1.00 -12.85
C ALA A 49 15.27 -0.82 -12.25
N SER A 50 14.73 0.41 -12.34
CA SER A 50 13.39 0.73 -11.86
C SER A 50 12.31 -0.13 -12.52
N VAL A 51 11.39 -0.66 -11.70
CA VAL A 51 10.19 -1.35 -12.17
C VAL A 51 9.13 -0.34 -12.66
N GLY A 52 9.24 0.93 -12.26
CA GLY A 52 8.30 1.98 -12.61
C GLY A 52 6.91 1.71 -12.06
N ASN A 53 5.89 1.88 -12.91
CA ASN A 53 4.49 1.61 -12.59
C ASN A 53 4.05 0.18 -12.97
N ASN A 54 4.98 -0.72 -13.26
CA ASN A 54 4.65 -2.11 -13.55
C ASN A 54 4.39 -2.89 -12.26
N THR A 55 3.71 -4.00 -12.40
CA THR A 55 3.50 -4.98 -11.33
C THR A 55 4.60 -6.02 -11.33
N THR A 56 4.96 -6.50 -10.14
CA THR A 56 5.83 -7.66 -9.94
C THR A 56 5.00 -8.78 -9.35
N GLU A 57 4.76 -9.82 -10.13
CA GLU A 57 3.95 -10.96 -9.71
C GLU A 57 4.73 -11.88 -8.77
N TYR A 58 4.03 -12.46 -7.80
CA TYR A 58 4.54 -13.48 -6.90
C TYR A 58 3.50 -14.59 -6.69
N LYS A 59 3.90 -15.65 -6.01
CA LYS A 59 3.00 -16.68 -5.51
C LYS A 59 3.05 -16.71 -3.99
N GLU A 60 1.90 -16.79 -3.34
CA GLU A 60 1.85 -17.04 -1.91
C GLU A 60 2.46 -18.41 -1.59
N TYR A 61 3.28 -18.45 -0.53
CA TYR A 61 4.07 -19.64 -0.20
C TYR A 61 3.21 -20.83 0.22
N SER A 62 2.15 -20.60 0.99
CA SER A 62 1.31 -21.67 1.53
C SER A 62 0.18 -22.10 0.61
N THR A 63 -0.38 -21.18 -0.16
CA THR A 63 -1.60 -21.39 -0.95
C THR A 63 -1.32 -21.53 -2.44
N ASN A 64 -0.13 -21.10 -2.90
CA ASN A 64 0.23 -20.92 -4.31
C ASN A 64 -0.71 -19.94 -5.07
N ALA A 65 -1.48 -19.14 -4.33
CA ALA A 65 -2.31 -18.10 -4.92
C ALA A 65 -1.45 -17.04 -5.61
N ALA A 66 -1.97 -16.47 -6.69
CA ALA A 66 -1.31 -15.37 -7.37
C ALA A 66 -1.48 -14.06 -6.60
N GLY A 67 -0.39 -13.30 -6.48
CA GLY A 67 -0.39 -11.94 -5.95
C GLY A 67 0.57 -11.06 -6.76
N TYR A 68 0.54 -9.77 -6.50
CA TYR A 68 1.47 -8.83 -7.13
C TYR A 68 1.80 -7.66 -6.20
N CYS A 69 2.97 -7.07 -6.40
CA CYS A 69 3.35 -5.78 -5.85
C CYS A 69 3.35 -4.73 -6.97
N TYR A 70 2.70 -3.61 -6.74
CA TYR A 70 2.69 -2.49 -7.67
C TYR A 70 3.92 -1.60 -7.44
N GLY A 71 4.77 -1.47 -8.44
CA GLY A 71 6.01 -0.70 -8.35
C GLY A 71 5.77 0.78 -7.98
N GLY A 72 4.68 1.39 -8.44
CA GLY A 72 4.30 2.76 -8.11
C GLY A 72 4.04 3.01 -6.62
N ALA A 73 3.48 2.03 -5.90
CA ALA A 73 3.21 2.16 -4.47
C ALA A 73 4.46 1.96 -3.59
N GLY A 74 5.48 1.30 -4.12
CA GLY A 74 6.68 0.95 -3.41
C GLY A 74 6.45 -0.12 -2.35
N ALA A 75 7.31 -1.11 -2.33
CA ALA A 75 7.21 -2.18 -1.35
C ALA A 75 8.60 -2.66 -0.96
N ASP A 76 8.92 -2.51 0.32
CA ASP A 76 10.04 -3.20 0.95
C ASP A 76 9.48 -4.42 1.68
N ALA A 77 10.27 -5.48 1.77
CA ALA A 77 9.87 -6.71 2.44
C ALA A 77 11.03 -7.36 3.19
N ALA A 78 10.69 -8.16 4.21
CA ALA A 78 11.66 -8.99 4.88
C ALA A 78 12.11 -10.13 3.95
N TYR A 79 13.41 -10.33 3.82
CA TYR A 79 13.99 -11.48 3.14
C TYR A 79 13.97 -12.71 4.04
N LEU A 80 13.39 -13.80 3.58
CA LEU A 80 13.29 -15.07 4.32
C LEU A 80 14.14 -16.20 3.72
N GLY A 81 14.85 -15.93 2.63
CA GLY A 81 15.69 -16.92 1.94
C GLY A 81 15.50 -16.91 0.44
N THR A 82 16.28 -17.76 -0.24
CA THR A 82 16.16 -18.02 -1.68
C THR A 82 16.08 -19.52 -1.91
N GLU A 83 15.10 -19.95 -2.71
CA GLU A 83 14.90 -21.35 -3.09
C GLU A 83 14.54 -21.45 -4.57
N ASN A 84 15.19 -22.34 -5.30
CA ASN A 84 14.93 -22.63 -6.73
C ASN A 84 14.85 -21.34 -7.60
N GLY A 85 15.75 -20.37 -7.39
CA GLY A 85 15.79 -19.11 -8.14
C GLY A 85 14.69 -18.11 -7.74
N LYS A 86 13.95 -18.37 -6.66
CA LYS A 86 12.93 -17.49 -6.12
C LYS A 86 13.33 -16.95 -4.76
N VAL A 87 13.08 -15.67 -4.55
CA VAL A 87 13.20 -15.00 -3.25
C VAL A 87 11.93 -15.25 -2.45
N LYS A 88 12.10 -15.82 -1.26
CA LYS A 88 11.04 -15.92 -0.26
C LYS A 88 11.05 -14.63 0.57
N PHE A 89 9.92 -14.00 0.68
CA PHE A 89 9.78 -12.71 1.39
C PHE A 89 8.55 -12.69 2.29
N MET A 90 8.52 -11.74 3.21
CA MET A 90 7.33 -11.43 4.00
C MET A 90 7.04 -9.94 3.97
N GLN A 91 5.80 -9.60 3.65
CA GLN A 91 5.26 -8.25 3.65
C GLN A 91 3.78 -8.28 4.02
N SER A 92 3.36 -7.38 4.92
CA SER A 92 1.94 -7.22 5.28
C SER A 92 1.20 -8.52 5.62
N GLY A 93 1.89 -9.48 6.25
CA GLY A 93 1.32 -10.79 6.59
C GLY A 93 1.36 -11.82 5.47
N VAL A 94 1.74 -11.44 4.26
CA VAL A 94 1.94 -12.37 3.15
C VAL A 94 3.36 -12.92 3.17
N VAL A 95 3.50 -14.23 3.14
CA VAL A 95 4.75 -14.92 2.80
C VAL A 95 4.64 -15.35 1.35
N GLY A 96 5.51 -14.82 0.49
CA GLY A 96 5.47 -15.04 -0.95
C GLY A 96 6.80 -15.52 -1.54
N LEU A 97 6.73 -16.05 -2.75
CA LEU A 97 7.83 -16.42 -3.61
C LEU A 97 7.79 -15.56 -4.86
N VAL A 98 8.84 -14.78 -5.10
CA VAL A 98 9.01 -13.95 -6.29
C VAL A 98 10.25 -14.37 -7.05
N ASP A 99 10.25 -14.25 -8.37
CA ASP A 99 11.44 -14.52 -9.20
C ASP A 99 12.58 -13.59 -8.76
N GLN A 100 13.74 -14.17 -8.49
CA GLN A 100 14.93 -13.44 -8.02
C GLN A 100 15.34 -12.31 -8.98
N SER A 101 15.14 -12.47 -10.27
CA SER A 101 15.47 -11.45 -11.28
C SER A 101 14.58 -10.21 -11.21
N LYS A 102 13.41 -10.32 -10.60
CA LYS A 102 12.37 -9.27 -10.58
C LYS A 102 12.46 -8.33 -9.39
N VAL A 103 13.27 -8.63 -8.40
CA VAL A 103 13.39 -7.85 -7.17
C VAL A 103 14.84 -7.53 -6.85
N GLN A 104 15.05 -6.42 -6.15
CA GLN A 104 16.36 -6.07 -5.61
C GLN A 104 16.48 -6.69 -4.21
N VAL A 105 17.54 -7.46 -3.99
CA VAL A 105 17.90 -8.03 -2.68
C VAL A 105 19.21 -7.40 -2.22
N VAL A 106 19.18 -6.68 -1.10
CA VAL A 106 20.31 -5.90 -0.62
C VAL A 106 20.67 -6.32 0.81
N ASN A 107 21.95 -6.45 1.08
CA ASN A 107 22.43 -6.60 2.45
C ASN A 107 22.11 -5.30 3.24
N LEU A 108 21.47 -5.42 4.40
CA LEU A 108 21.03 -4.29 5.20
C LEU A 108 22.21 -3.35 5.55
N ASN A 109 23.39 -3.88 5.81
CA ASN A 109 24.58 -3.09 6.13
C ASN A 109 25.12 -2.29 4.92
N SER A 110 24.73 -2.68 3.71
CA SER A 110 25.12 -2.01 2.46
C SER A 110 24.02 -1.09 1.93
N ALA A 111 22.80 -1.20 2.46
CA ALA A 111 21.69 -0.35 2.05
C ALA A 111 21.97 1.11 2.36
N LYS A 112 21.72 1.98 1.40
CA LYS A 112 21.89 3.44 1.50
C LYS A 112 20.58 4.13 1.87
N SER A 113 19.46 3.54 1.49
CA SER A 113 18.11 3.98 1.84
C SER A 113 17.14 2.81 1.80
N TYR A 114 16.03 2.94 2.50
CA TYR A 114 14.87 2.05 2.46
C TYR A 114 13.61 2.86 2.79
N SER A 115 12.45 2.37 2.36
CA SER A 115 11.18 3.06 2.58
C SER A 115 10.91 3.27 4.06
N ASN A 116 10.31 4.40 4.39
CA ASN A 116 10.01 4.75 5.77
C ASN A 116 8.80 5.68 5.87
N TYR A 117 8.38 5.94 7.08
CA TYR A 117 7.30 6.84 7.43
C TYR A 117 7.85 7.99 8.25
N TYR A 118 7.49 9.22 7.91
CA TYR A 118 7.92 10.42 8.61
C TYR A 118 6.71 11.13 9.23
N ALA A 119 6.79 11.41 10.52
CA ALA A 119 5.77 12.19 11.23
C ALA A 119 6.13 13.67 11.14
N ASP A 120 5.33 14.47 10.41
CA ASP A 120 5.64 15.88 10.10
C ASP A 120 5.01 16.89 11.08
N GLY A 121 4.22 16.42 12.04
CA GLY A 121 3.48 17.22 13.02
C GLY A 121 1.97 17.24 12.75
N SER A 122 1.54 16.93 11.54
CA SER A 122 0.13 16.80 11.15
C SER A 122 -0.18 15.45 10.54
N SER A 123 0.75 14.92 9.77
CA SER A 123 0.55 13.76 8.89
C SER A 123 1.65 12.71 9.06
N ILE A 124 1.33 11.52 8.63
CA ILE A 124 2.28 10.43 8.40
C ILE A 124 2.60 10.42 6.90
N ILE A 125 3.86 10.67 6.56
CA ILE A 125 4.35 10.72 5.18
C ILE A 125 5.12 9.44 4.89
N HIS A 126 4.60 8.57 4.03
CA HIS A 126 5.33 7.41 3.53
C HIS A 126 6.33 7.86 2.46
N ARG A 127 7.61 7.73 2.73
CA ARG A 127 8.71 7.99 1.81
C ARG A 127 9.14 6.69 1.15
N ILE A 128 9.13 6.67 -0.18
CA ILE A 128 9.27 5.47 -0.98
C ILE A 128 10.70 5.39 -1.54
N CYS A 129 11.43 4.36 -1.15
CA CYS A 129 12.75 4.06 -1.68
C CYS A 129 12.63 3.40 -3.06
N MET A 130 13.32 3.94 -4.06
CA MET A 130 13.32 3.39 -5.42
C MET A 130 14.41 2.35 -5.62
N ASP A 131 15.59 2.61 -5.06
CA ASP A 131 16.77 1.76 -5.13
C ASP A 131 17.52 1.83 -3.80
N MET A 132 17.62 0.69 -3.13
CA MET A 132 18.25 0.61 -1.82
C MET A 132 19.77 0.80 -1.86
N THR A 133 20.40 0.75 -3.03
CA THR A 133 21.85 0.95 -3.19
C THR A 133 22.23 2.41 -3.37
N THR A 134 21.26 3.30 -3.56
CA THR A 134 21.43 4.74 -3.72
C THR A 134 20.79 5.52 -2.58
N PRO A 135 21.33 6.68 -2.16
CA PRO A 135 20.68 7.52 -1.17
C PRO A 135 19.42 8.20 -1.72
N GLY A 136 18.38 8.35 -0.90
CA GLY A 136 17.22 9.17 -1.19
C GLY A 136 15.93 8.39 -1.45
N TYR A 137 14.89 9.14 -1.82
CA TYR A 137 13.54 8.64 -2.06
C TYR A 137 13.04 9.12 -3.42
N GLY A 138 12.34 8.27 -4.14
CA GLY A 138 11.76 8.60 -5.45
C GLY A 138 10.35 9.20 -5.37
N GLY A 139 9.75 9.22 -4.18
CA GLY A 139 8.42 9.76 -3.97
C GLY A 139 7.98 9.71 -2.52
N SER A 140 6.85 10.36 -2.23
CA SER A 140 6.22 10.30 -0.93
C SER A 140 4.70 10.40 -1.05
N VAL A 141 3.98 9.79 -0.11
CA VAL A 141 2.52 9.80 -0.04
C VAL A 141 2.09 10.13 1.38
N ASN A 142 1.14 11.06 1.54
CA ASN A 142 0.46 11.27 2.81
C ASN A 142 -0.51 10.12 3.04
N VAL A 143 -0.26 9.30 4.07
CA VAL A 143 -1.08 8.12 4.39
C VAL A 143 -2.14 8.41 5.46
N GLY A 144 -2.14 9.60 6.03
CA GLY A 144 -3.16 10.06 6.99
C GLY A 144 -2.59 10.85 8.16
N PRO A 145 -3.41 11.14 9.16
CA PRO A 145 -3.02 11.99 10.29
C PRO A 145 -1.97 11.34 11.18
N GLN A 146 -1.02 12.15 11.67
CA GLN A 146 -0.08 11.74 12.69
C GLN A 146 -0.80 11.25 13.94
N GLN A 147 -0.36 10.14 14.49
CA GLN A 147 -0.94 9.54 15.67
C GLN A 147 -0.28 10.05 16.95
N SER A 148 -1.01 10.03 18.06
CA SER A 148 -0.54 10.55 19.36
C SER A 148 0.68 9.83 19.92
N TYR A 149 0.89 8.58 19.55
CA TYR A 149 2.08 7.79 19.94
C TYR A 149 3.33 8.10 19.09
N MET A 150 3.19 8.91 18.03
CA MET A 150 4.30 9.33 17.17
C MET A 150 4.85 10.67 17.59
N LYS A 151 6.18 10.79 17.52
CA LYS A 151 6.88 12.04 17.80
C LYS A 151 7.15 12.78 16.50
N THR A 152 6.75 14.05 16.43
CA THR A 152 7.02 14.95 15.30
C THR A 152 8.51 15.02 14.98
N GLY A 153 8.84 15.03 13.70
CA GLY A 153 10.22 15.06 13.22
C GLY A 153 10.93 13.70 13.25
N THR A 154 10.21 12.62 13.60
CA THR A 154 10.79 11.28 13.74
C THR A 154 10.46 10.42 12.52
N THR A 155 11.46 9.63 12.11
CA THR A 155 11.32 8.59 11.08
C THR A 155 10.96 7.26 11.74
N TYR A 156 10.00 6.58 11.15
CA TYR A 156 9.51 5.26 11.56
C TYR A 156 9.62 4.27 10.40
N TYR A 157 9.64 2.99 10.70
CA TYR A 157 9.70 1.91 9.74
C TYR A 157 8.47 1.00 9.89
N SER A 158 7.94 0.52 8.79
CA SER A 158 6.83 -0.42 8.74
C SER A 158 6.79 -1.08 7.37
N TYR A 159 6.45 -2.38 7.31
CA TYR A 159 6.19 -3.07 6.04
C TYR A 159 4.70 -3.08 5.68
N ASP A 160 3.81 -2.80 6.63
CA ASP A 160 2.35 -2.87 6.42
C ASP A 160 1.64 -1.52 6.62
N GLY A 161 2.35 -0.49 7.09
CA GLY A 161 1.76 0.81 7.41
C GLY A 161 0.87 0.81 8.66
N HIS A 162 0.80 -0.31 9.40
CA HIS A 162 -0.05 -0.46 10.60
C HIS A 162 0.75 -0.44 11.89
N TYR A 163 1.91 -1.08 11.90
CA TYR A 163 2.79 -1.18 13.05
C TYR A 163 4.10 -0.47 12.77
N PHE A 164 4.44 0.50 13.59
CA PHE A 164 5.59 1.37 13.38
C PHE A 164 6.74 1.06 14.36
N TYR A 165 7.95 1.24 13.88
CA TYR A 165 9.17 0.97 14.62
C TYR A 165 10.13 2.15 14.47
N THR A 166 10.89 2.45 15.52
CA THR A 166 11.99 3.45 15.48
C THR A 166 13.31 2.85 15.00
N ASN A 167 13.40 1.52 14.94
CA ASN A 167 14.59 0.80 14.52
C ASN A 167 14.25 -0.24 13.45
N TYR A 168 14.97 -0.20 12.33
CA TYR A 168 14.70 -1.07 11.18
C TYR A 168 15.00 -2.54 11.47
N VAL A 169 16.10 -2.82 12.22
CA VAL A 169 16.48 -4.20 12.57
C VAL A 169 15.43 -4.84 13.48
N THR A 170 14.92 -4.07 14.45
CA THR A 170 13.85 -4.53 15.34
C THR A 170 12.57 -4.84 14.54
N MET A 171 12.19 -3.97 13.60
CA MET A 171 11.09 -4.23 12.68
C MET A 171 11.31 -5.53 11.91
N LEU A 172 12.46 -5.66 11.26
CA LEU A 172 12.80 -6.83 10.45
C LEU A 172 12.73 -8.14 11.24
N SER A 173 13.23 -8.13 12.48
CA SER A 173 13.15 -9.29 13.38
C SER A 173 11.71 -9.66 13.71
N ASP A 174 10.87 -8.67 14.06
CA ASP A 174 9.47 -8.90 14.37
C ASP A 174 8.71 -9.46 13.16
N TYR A 175 8.94 -8.92 11.95
CA TYR A 175 8.29 -9.45 10.75
C TYR A 175 8.75 -10.86 10.41
N LYS A 176 10.04 -11.17 10.52
CA LYS A 176 10.56 -12.54 10.31
C LYS A 176 9.92 -13.55 11.28
N SER A 177 9.68 -13.13 12.51
CA SER A 177 9.03 -13.94 13.55
C SER A 177 7.49 -13.86 13.53
N ASN A 178 6.92 -13.16 12.55
CA ASN A 178 5.49 -12.89 12.42
C ASN A 178 4.86 -12.30 13.69
N THR A 179 5.57 -11.41 14.36
CA THR A 179 5.08 -10.67 15.54
C THR A 179 5.18 -9.16 15.30
N ARG A 180 4.55 -8.38 16.16
CA ARG A 180 4.58 -6.90 16.14
C ARG A 180 4.81 -6.34 17.54
N LYS A 181 5.25 -7.18 18.46
CA LYS A 181 5.34 -6.87 19.91
C LYS A 181 6.29 -5.73 20.24
N ASN A 182 7.34 -5.51 19.40
CA ASN A 182 8.33 -4.47 19.61
C ASN A 182 8.05 -3.19 18.82
N SER A 183 6.89 -3.09 18.16
CA SER A 183 6.43 -1.84 17.55
C SER A 183 6.12 -0.79 18.62
N ILE A 184 6.07 0.48 18.25
CA ILE A 184 5.67 1.55 19.19
C ILE A 184 4.15 1.54 19.46
N ASN A 185 3.39 0.75 18.71
CA ASN A 185 1.93 0.67 18.79
C ASN A 185 1.40 -0.77 18.72
N PRO A 186 1.94 -1.73 19.51
CA PRO A 186 1.63 -3.15 19.39
C PRO A 186 0.17 -3.49 19.64
N ASN A 187 -0.51 -2.70 20.46
CA ASN A 187 -1.93 -2.88 20.82
C ASN A 187 -2.85 -1.88 20.12
N ASN A 188 -2.31 -0.99 19.29
CA ASN A 188 -3.07 0.05 18.61
C ASN A 188 -2.55 0.23 17.17
N PRO A 189 -2.75 -0.76 16.28
CA PRO A 189 -2.34 -0.66 14.90
C PRO A 189 -3.03 0.53 14.21
N TYR A 190 -2.30 1.20 13.35
CA TYR A 190 -2.84 2.31 12.56
C TYR A 190 -3.65 1.77 11.38
N TYR A 191 -4.87 2.23 11.28
CA TYR A 191 -5.70 2.05 10.09
C TYR A 191 -6.22 3.40 9.63
N ASN A 192 -6.04 3.71 8.36
CA ASN A 192 -6.68 4.90 7.80
C ASN A 192 -8.19 4.68 7.79
N TYR A 193 -8.89 5.44 8.63
CA TYR A 193 -10.33 5.31 8.81
C TYR A 193 -11.11 5.28 7.49
N TYR A 194 -10.74 6.13 6.53
CA TYR A 194 -11.48 6.25 5.28
C TYR A 194 -11.34 5.03 4.36
N GLN A 195 -10.28 4.23 4.48
CA GLN A 195 -10.14 2.98 3.74
C GLN A 195 -11.14 1.91 4.18
N TYR A 196 -11.59 2.00 5.44
CA TYR A 196 -12.49 1.03 6.06
C TYR A 196 -13.91 1.58 6.24
N LEU A 197 -14.18 2.79 5.76
CA LEU A 197 -15.52 3.36 5.77
C LEU A 197 -16.40 2.61 4.76
N PRO A 198 -17.58 2.09 5.17
CA PRO A 198 -18.45 1.37 4.26
C PRO A 198 -18.89 2.22 3.07
N LEU A 199 -18.68 1.70 1.87
CA LEU A 199 -19.21 2.29 0.63
C LEU A 199 -20.74 2.22 0.60
N ARG A 200 -21.30 1.13 1.16
CA ARG A 200 -22.73 1.04 1.47
C ARG A 200 -22.99 1.65 2.84
N GLY A 201 -23.41 2.88 2.86
CA GLY A 201 -23.66 3.62 4.09
C GLY A 201 -24.09 5.05 3.81
N LYS A 202 -24.44 5.76 4.87
CA LYS A 202 -24.74 7.19 4.78
C LYS A 202 -23.67 7.98 5.52
N SER A 203 -23.08 8.96 4.85
CA SER A 203 -22.39 10.03 5.55
C SER A 203 -23.40 10.94 6.23
N SER A 204 -23.00 11.54 7.33
CA SER A 204 -23.86 12.50 8.07
C SER A 204 -23.86 13.91 7.47
N TYR A 205 -23.08 14.16 6.44
CA TYR A 205 -22.99 15.48 5.82
C TYR A 205 -24.29 15.85 5.10
N SER A 206 -24.80 17.04 5.38
CA SER A 206 -25.83 17.68 4.57
C SER A 206 -25.27 18.10 3.21
N ALA A 207 -26.18 18.38 2.26
CA ALA A 207 -25.81 18.88 0.94
C ALA A 207 -24.97 20.17 0.99
N ASN A 208 -25.30 21.07 1.92
CA ASN A 208 -24.59 22.35 2.08
C ASN A 208 -23.19 22.15 2.70
N GLU A 209 -23.07 21.31 3.72
CA GLU A 209 -21.77 21.00 4.32
C GLU A 209 -20.85 20.33 3.32
N LEU A 210 -21.35 19.36 2.55
CA LEU A 210 -20.56 18.69 1.52
C LEU A 210 -20.16 19.66 0.39
N SER A 211 -21.07 20.56 -0.03
CA SER A 211 -20.72 21.63 -0.98
C SER A 211 -19.65 22.56 -0.43
N THR A 212 -19.72 22.91 0.84
CA THR A 212 -18.70 23.75 1.50
C THR A 212 -17.34 23.08 1.50
N ILE A 213 -17.28 21.78 1.79
CA ILE A 213 -16.04 20.99 1.74
C ILE A 213 -15.49 20.96 0.31
N ILE A 214 -16.33 20.63 -0.67
CA ILE A 214 -15.93 20.60 -2.08
C ILE A 214 -15.38 21.96 -2.52
N ASN A 215 -16.06 23.05 -2.19
CA ASN A 215 -15.72 24.40 -2.63
C ASN A 215 -14.43 24.95 -1.99
N LYS A 216 -13.92 24.35 -0.91
CA LYS A 216 -12.58 24.65 -0.39
C LYS A 216 -11.46 24.22 -1.34
N HIS A 217 -11.72 23.23 -2.17
CA HIS A 217 -10.74 22.65 -3.09
C HIS A 217 -11.08 22.92 -4.55
N ALA A 218 -12.36 22.99 -4.90
CA ALA A 218 -12.86 23.19 -6.25
C ALA A 218 -13.19 24.68 -6.48
N GLN A 219 -12.53 25.28 -7.47
CA GLN A 219 -12.87 26.64 -7.90
C GLN A 219 -14.25 26.66 -8.58
N SER A 220 -14.87 27.86 -8.71
CA SER A 220 -16.20 28.04 -9.32
C SER A 220 -16.31 27.53 -10.77
N SER A 221 -15.19 27.47 -11.49
CA SER A 221 -15.11 26.89 -12.84
C SER A 221 -15.05 25.35 -12.87
N SER A 222 -14.89 24.72 -11.71
CA SER A 222 -14.86 23.28 -11.59
C SER A 222 -16.22 22.65 -11.80
N LYS A 223 -16.24 21.48 -12.42
CA LYS A 223 -17.45 20.66 -12.57
C LYS A 223 -17.98 20.06 -11.26
N MET A 224 -17.17 20.05 -10.20
CA MET A 224 -17.59 19.63 -8.86
C MET A 224 -18.14 20.77 -8.00
N TYR A 225 -17.92 22.02 -8.38
CA TYR A 225 -18.35 23.18 -7.58
C TYR A 225 -19.86 23.14 -7.29
N ASN A 226 -20.24 23.30 -6.02
CA ASN A 226 -21.61 23.23 -5.51
C ASN A 226 -22.35 21.92 -5.77
N LYS A 227 -21.66 20.78 -5.93
CA LYS A 227 -22.29 19.47 -6.22
C LYS A 227 -22.65 18.63 -4.99
N GLY A 228 -22.52 19.16 -3.77
CA GLY A 228 -22.87 18.41 -2.55
C GLY A 228 -24.29 17.83 -2.56
N ALA A 229 -25.27 18.56 -3.09
CA ALA A 229 -26.65 18.07 -3.22
C ALA A 229 -26.75 16.83 -4.13
N ALA A 230 -26.03 16.82 -5.25
CA ALA A 230 -26.04 15.68 -6.16
C ALA A 230 -25.49 14.41 -5.48
N PHE A 231 -24.39 14.52 -4.71
CA PHE A 231 -23.84 13.39 -3.98
C PHE A 231 -24.76 12.88 -2.88
N VAL A 232 -25.34 13.80 -2.06
CA VAL A 232 -26.23 13.42 -0.95
C VAL A 232 -27.55 12.82 -1.46
N ASN A 233 -28.15 13.36 -2.52
CA ASN A 233 -29.36 12.82 -3.11
C ASN A 233 -29.15 11.40 -3.66
N ASN A 234 -28.01 11.14 -4.32
CA ASN A 234 -27.68 9.83 -4.83
C ASN A 234 -27.29 8.84 -3.71
N GLN A 235 -26.68 9.30 -2.61
CA GLN A 235 -26.56 8.50 -1.39
C GLN A 235 -27.92 8.02 -0.88
N ASN A 236 -28.90 8.92 -0.80
CA ASN A 236 -30.22 8.59 -0.30
C ASN A 236 -30.98 7.64 -1.22
N SER A 237 -30.80 7.78 -2.53
CA SER A 237 -31.49 6.95 -3.54
C SER A 237 -30.86 5.57 -3.71
N TYR A 238 -29.55 5.46 -3.67
CA TYR A 238 -28.83 4.24 -4.07
C TYR A 238 -27.97 3.61 -2.95
N GLY A 239 -27.94 4.22 -1.76
CA GLY A 239 -27.23 3.68 -0.61
C GLY A 239 -25.70 3.67 -0.77
N VAL A 240 -25.13 4.60 -1.54
CA VAL A 240 -23.69 4.76 -1.73
C VAL A 240 -23.21 6.00 -0.99
N ASN A 241 -22.20 5.85 -0.14
CA ASN A 241 -21.72 6.90 0.76
C ASN A 241 -21.31 8.17 0.00
N ALA A 242 -21.96 9.31 0.30
CA ALA A 242 -21.75 10.57 -0.40
C ALA A 242 -20.33 11.12 -0.23
N LEU A 243 -19.72 10.98 0.95
CA LEU A 243 -18.35 11.44 1.21
C LEU A 243 -17.35 10.64 0.38
N LEU A 244 -17.50 9.32 0.33
CA LEU A 244 -16.61 8.45 -0.46
C LEU A 244 -16.79 8.69 -1.96
N MET A 245 -18.03 8.82 -2.46
CA MET A 245 -18.27 9.20 -3.86
C MET A 245 -17.62 10.54 -4.21
N THR A 246 -17.69 11.51 -3.29
CA THR A 246 -17.04 12.83 -3.48
C THR A 246 -15.53 12.66 -3.56
N GLY A 247 -14.92 11.85 -2.68
CA GLY A 247 -13.49 11.59 -2.69
C GLY A 247 -13.02 10.92 -3.98
N VAL A 248 -13.75 9.90 -4.46
CA VAL A 248 -13.46 9.24 -5.75
C VAL A 248 -13.57 10.24 -6.90
N GLY A 249 -14.66 11.00 -6.98
CA GLY A 249 -14.83 12.00 -8.02
C GLY A 249 -13.75 13.09 -8.00
N ALA A 250 -13.31 13.52 -6.80
CA ALA A 250 -12.22 14.48 -6.65
C ALA A 250 -10.90 13.92 -7.18
N LEU A 251 -10.57 12.67 -6.84
CA LEU A 251 -9.34 11.99 -7.27
C LEU A 251 -9.33 11.80 -8.80
N GLU A 252 -10.37 11.18 -9.35
CA GLU A 252 -10.45 10.80 -10.76
C GLU A 252 -10.55 12.00 -11.72
N SER A 253 -11.10 13.12 -11.25
CA SER A 253 -11.30 14.31 -12.09
C SER A 253 -10.38 15.48 -11.77
N ALA A 254 -9.40 15.31 -10.87
CA ALA A 254 -8.63 16.43 -10.32
C ALA A 254 -9.57 17.55 -9.83
N TRP A 255 -10.49 17.22 -8.92
CA TRP A 255 -11.53 18.12 -8.43
C TRP A 255 -12.42 18.72 -9.53
N GLY A 256 -12.76 17.94 -10.55
CA GLY A 256 -13.62 18.37 -11.65
C GLY A 256 -12.96 19.28 -12.67
N THR A 257 -11.63 19.34 -12.71
CA THR A 257 -10.86 20.22 -13.62
C THR A 257 -10.24 19.49 -14.80
N SER A 258 -10.21 18.14 -14.80
CA SER A 258 -9.67 17.35 -15.91
C SER A 258 -10.40 17.64 -17.23
N SER A 259 -9.73 17.38 -18.35
CA SER A 259 -10.32 17.57 -19.70
C SER A 259 -11.58 16.75 -19.90
N ILE A 260 -11.59 15.49 -19.44
CA ILE A 260 -12.73 14.59 -19.49
C ILE A 260 -13.89 15.13 -18.66
N ALA A 261 -13.65 15.59 -17.45
CA ALA A 261 -14.67 16.20 -16.61
C ALA A 261 -15.28 17.44 -17.28
N LYS A 262 -14.46 18.33 -17.83
CA LYS A 262 -14.89 19.58 -18.45
C LYS A 262 -15.69 19.36 -19.74
N GLN A 263 -15.20 18.50 -20.62
CA GLN A 263 -15.76 18.30 -21.97
C GLN A 263 -16.92 17.31 -21.98
N LYS A 264 -16.88 16.29 -21.10
CA LYS A 264 -17.82 15.17 -21.10
C LYS A 264 -18.70 15.07 -19.86
N ASN A 265 -18.59 16.01 -18.91
CA ASN A 265 -19.23 15.96 -17.58
C ASN A 265 -18.98 14.64 -16.84
N ASN A 266 -17.85 13.99 -17.08
CA ASN A 266 -17.49 12.68 -16.53
C ASN A 266 -16.46 12.84 -15.42
N LEU A 267 -16.94 12.78 -14.17
CA LEU A 267 -16.10 12.95 -12.97
C LEU A 267 -15.30 11.70 -12.59
N PHE A 268 -15.71 10.54 -13.07
CA PHE A 268 -15.15 9.26 -12.59
C PHE A 268 -14.31 8.54 -13.66
N GLY A 269 -14.05 9.18 -14.79
CA GLY A 269 -13.33 8.54 -15.90
C GLY A 269 -14.06 7.33 -16.49
N LEU A 270 -15.40 7.26 -16.36
CA LEU A 270 -16.17 6.08 -16.78
C LEU A 270 -15.95 5.77 -18.24
N ASN A 271 -15.55 4.51 -18.53
CA ASN A 271 -15.17 4.00 -19.86
C ASN A 271 -13.98 4.70 -20.52
N ALA A 272 -13.16 5.44 -19.78
CA ALA A 272 -11.87 5.89 -20.25
C ALA A 272 -10.90 4.70 -20.34
N VAL A 273 -10.40 4.39 -21.55
CA VAL A 273 -9.37 3.36 -21.75
C VAL A 273 -8.01 4.02 -21.95
N ASP A 274 -6.95 3.40 -21.44
CA ASP A 274 -5.60 3.97 -21.40
C ASP A 274 -5.04 4.39 -22.77
N THR A 275 -5.43 3.67 -23.83
CA THR A 275 -4.97 3.94 -25.19
C THR A 275 -5.64 5.15 -25.86
N SER A 276 -6.84 5.55 -25.40
CA SER A 276 -7.61 6.67 -25.96
C SER A 276 -8.63 7.25 -24.96
N PRO A 277 -8.21 7.70 -23.78
CA PRO A 277 -9.13 8.04 -22.67
C PRO A 277 -10.11 9.16 -23.06
N GLY A 278 -9.66 10.15 -23.82
CA GLY A 278 -10.50 11.25 -24.28
C GLY A 278 -11.57 10.85 -25.30
N GLN A 279 -11.36 9.79 -26.07
CA GLN A 279 -12.33 9.31 -27.06
C GLN A 279 -13.33 8.32 -26.46
N SER A 280 -12.83 7.35 -25.68
CA SER A 280 -13.63 6.24 -25.15
C SER A 280 -14.52 6.64 -23.97
N ALA A 281 -14.12 7.62 -23.16
CA ALA A 281 -14.86 8.03 -21.98
C ALA A 281 -16.31 8.42 -22.29
N ASN A 282 -17.23 7.98 -21.44
CA ASN A 282 -18.64 8.34 -21.52
C ASN A 282 -18.84 9.87 -21.47
N THR A 283 -19.83 10.33 -22.26
CA THR A 283 -20.31 11.72 -22.22
C THR A 283 -21.66 11.77 -21.52
N PHE A 284 -21.82 12.64 -20.55
CA PHE A 284 -23.05 12.85 -19.81
C PHE A 284 -23.67 14.20 -20.13
N SER A 285 -25.02 14.28 -20.09
CA SER A 285 -25.74 15.55 -20.28
C SER A 285 -25.45 16.57 -19.19
N SER A 286 -25.12 16.11 -17.99
CA SER A 286 -24.66 16.94 -16.87
C SER A 286 -23.80 16.12 -15.88
N VAL A 287 -23.10 16.83 -14.99
CA VAL A 287 -22.35 16.21 -13.90
C VAL A 287 -23.30 15.46 -12.94
N ASP A 288 -24.49 15.99 -12.70
CA ASP A 288 -25.48 15.36 -11.81
C ASP A 288 -25.92 13.98 -12.37
N VAL A 289 -26.08 13.87 -13.69
CA VAL A 289 -26.33 12.59 -14.38
C VAL A 289 -25.16 11.64 -14.24
N CYS A 290 -23.95 12.12 -14.36
CA CYS A 290 -22.75 11.30 -14.15
C CYS A 290 -22.65 10.76 -12.71
N ILE A 291 -22.90 11.59 -11.70
CA ILE A 291 -22.91 11.19 -10.28
C ILE A 291 -24.02 10.14 -10.05
N LYS A 292 -25.19 10.35 -10.63
CA LYS A 292 -26.28 9.36 -10.57
C LYS A 292 -25.89 8.03 -11.18
N ASP A 293 -25.35 8.03 -12.39
CA ASP A 293 -24.97 6.80 -13.09
C ASP A 293 -23.87 6.05 -12.34
N PHE A 294 -22.88 6.77 -11.79
CA PHE A 294 -21.87 6.19 -10.92
C PHE A 294 -22.49 5.51 -9.71
N ALA A 295 -23.37 6.20 -8.97
CA ALA A 295 -24.02 5.64 -7.78
C ALA A 295 -24.94 4.47 -8.10
N GLU A 296 -25.79 4.60 -9.12
CA GLU A 296 -26.78 3.60 -9.48
C GLU A 296 -26.17 2.41 -10.19
N THR A 297 -25.54 2.66 -11.35
CA THR A 297 -25.11 1.60 -12.27
C THR A 297 -23.82 0.96 -11.80
N TYR A 298 -22.76 1.77 -11.63
CA TYR A 298 -21.43 1.23 -11.32
C TYR A 298 -21.34 0.74 -9.88
N MET A 299 -21.76 1.54 -8.91
CA MET A 299 -21.61 1.15 -7.52
C MET A 299 -22.72 0.21 -7.06
N SER A 300 -24.00 0.65 -7.08
CA SER A 300 -25.08 -0.09 -6.45
C SER A 300 -25.46 -1.39 -7.17
N LYS A 301 -25.50 -1.37 -8.50
CA LYS A 301 -25.88 -2.54 -9.32
C LYS A 301 -24.70 -3.44 -9.69
N GLN A 302 -23.46 -2.95 -9.56
CA GLN A 302 -22.25 -3.67 -9.93
C GLN A 302 -21.30 -3.86 -8.74
N TYR A 303 -20.34 -2.98 -8.51
CA TYR A 303 -19.23 -3.17 -7.55
C TYR A 303 -19.66 -3.49 -6.11
N LEU A 304 -20.80 -3.00 -5.66
CA LEU A 304 -21.34 -3.29 -4.33
C LEU A 304 -22.42 -4.37 -4.32
N ARG A 305 -22.61 -5.06 -5.43
CA ARG A 305 -23.58 -6.17 -5.54
C ARG A 305 -22.85 -7.50 -5.33
N ALA A 306 -23.18 -8.20 -4.26
CA ALA A 306 -22.69 -9.55 -4.04
C ALA A 306 -22.99 -10.46 -5.24
N GLY A 307 -22.00 -11.24 -5.68
CA GLY A 307 -22.09 -12.07 -6.89
C GLY A 307 -21.74 -11.37 -8.20
N TRP A 308 -21.44 -10.08 -8.20
CA TRP A 308 -20.84 -9.42 -9.36
C TRP A 308 -19.38 -9.89 -9.52
N ALA A 309 -18.93 -10.10 -10.77
CA ALA A 309 -17.58 -10.65 -11.04
C ALA A 309 -16.41 -9.84 -10.46
N TYR A 310 -16.61 -8.54 -10.26
CA TYR A 310 -15.62 -7.63 -9.69
C TYR A 310 -16.03 -7.11 -8.30
N TYR A 311 -16.91 -7.82 -7.59
CA TYR A 311 -17.22 -7.50 -6.20
C TYR A 311 -16.08 -7.96 -5.29
N HIS A 312 -15.47 -7.04 -4.57
CA HIS A 312 -14.35 -7.29 -3.66
C HIS A 312 -14.63 -6.84 -2.23
N GLY A 313 -15.89 -6.66 -1.87
CA GLY A 313 -16.29 -6.25 -0.53
C GLY A 313 -16.99 -4.89 -0.49
N GLY A 314 -17.26 -4.42 0.71
CA GLY A 314 -18.12 -3.27 0.97
C GLY A 314 -17.41 -1.96 1.27
N PHE A 315 -16.08 -1.92 1.31
CA PHE A 315 -15.28 -0.72 1.61
C PHE A 315 -13.96 -0.68 0.82
N LEU A 316 -13.34 0.49 0.71
CA LEU A 316 -12.17 0.70 -0.15
C LEU A 316 -10.95 -0.15 0.22
N GLY A 317 -10.77 -0.43 1.53
CA GLY A 317 -9.69 -1.28 2.02
C GLY A 317 -9.97 -2.78 1.92
N ASP A 318 -11.19 -3.17 1.51
CA ASP A 318 -11.62 -4.55 1.40
C ASP A 318 -11.17 -5.13 0.05
N LYS A 319 -9.95 -5.57 0.01
CA LYS A 319 -9.36 -6.20 -1.16
C LYS A 319 -9.12 -7.67 -0.91
N ALA A 320 -9.59 -8.49 -1.81
CA ALA A 320 -9.32 -9.93 -1.79
C ALA A 320 -7.85 -10.25 -2.10
N SER A 321 -7.12 -9.35 -2.71
CA SER A 321 -5.70 -9.50 -3.02
C SER A 321 -5.04 -8.14 -3.02
N GLY A 322 -4.02 -8.01 -2.26
CA GLY A 322 -3.03 -6.96 -2.11
C GLY A 322 -3.28 -5.58 -2.64
#